data_e0779926b27c6051f665a5aa76766fc0
#
_entry.id   e0779926b27c6051f665a5aa76766fc0
#
_cell.length_a   1.000
_cell.length_b   1.000
_cell.length_c   1.000
_cell.angle_alpha   90.00
_cell.angle_beta   90.00
_cell.angle_gamma   90.00
#
_symmetry.space_group_name_H-M   'P 1'
#
loop_
_entity.id
_entity.type
_entity.pdbx_description
1 polymer ?
#
loop_
_entity_poly.entity_id
_entity_poly.type
_entity_poly.pdbx_seq_one_letter_code
_entity_poly.pdbx_strand_id
1 'polypeptide(L)'
;MSNGNAIQHAADSQAPPHSPSLLSDDAFLSDLRRQMLRFATMQLSDAHLAEDAVQEALIGALKNAGSFGRRSALKTWVFAILKNKIADTLRRKQRLVDASSLLREDEEEEDFSALFDAKGHWHMDDRPATWGSPELTLREGQFWKVFEACLDNLPGNQARVFMMREFIELDTSEICATVGVTVTNLNVMLHRARLRLRECLEDRWFLEGEESC
;
A
#
# COMPACT_ATOMS: atom_id res chain seq x y z
N MET A 1 -42.04 35.78 52.38
CA MET A 1 -42.68 35.68 51.05
C MET A 1 -41.60 35.96 50.02
N SER A 2 -41.07 34.97 49.38
CA SER A 2 -40.46 35.03 48.06
C SER A 2 -39.82 33.69 47.69
N ASN A 3 -40.46 33.04 46.76
CA ASN A 3 -40.05 31.77 46.17
C ASN A 3 -38.82 31.95 45.35
N GLY A 4 -37.75 31.18 45.60
CA GLY A 4 -36.60 30.99 44.74
C GLY A 4 -36.75 29.69 43.97
N ASN A 5 -37.04 29.80 42.70
CA ASN A 5 -37.21 28.71 41.77
C ASN A 5 -35.79 28.26 41.27
N ALA A 6 -35.34 27.13 41.73
CA ALA A 6 -34.08 26.51 41.24
C ALA A 6 -34.38 25.71 39.97
N ILE A 7 -33.95 26.25 38.84
CA ILE A 7 -33.99 25.54 37.55
C ILE A 7 -32.80 24.57 37.52
N GLN A 8 -33.07 23.29 37.64
CA GLN A 8 -32.13 22.22 37.35
C GLN A 8 -31.95 22.08 35.86
N HIS A 9 -30.82 22.55 35.35
CA HIS A 9 -30.34 22.15 34.04
C HIS A 9 -29.71 20.78 34.11
N ALA A 10 -30.50 19.79 33.79
CA ALA A 10 -29.95 18.46 33.45
C ALA A 10 -29.15 18.61 32.16
N ALA A 11 -27.84 18.62 32.27
CA ALA A 11 -26.91 18.48 31.13
C ALA A 11 -27.03 17.03 30.65
N ASP A 12 -27.82 16.86 29.58
CA ASP A 12 -27.89 15.62 28.81
C ASP A 12 -26.56 15.42 28.10
N SER A 13 -25.67 14.69 28.78
CA SER A 13 -24.36 14.34 28.25
C SER A 13 -24.53 13.18 27.28
N GLN A 14 -25.01 13.45 26.07
CA GLN A 14 -25.00 12.47 25.00
C GLN A 14 -23.54 12.22 24.61
N ALA A 15 -23.01 11.13 25.12
CA ALA A 15 -21.77 10.54 24.64
C ALA A 15 -21.91 10.27 23.12
N PRO A 16 -20.91 10.62 22.30
CA PRO A 16 -20.98 10.34 20.86
C PRO A 16 -21.12 8.85 20.60
N PRO A 17 -21.90 8.45 19.59
CA PRO A 17 -22.18 7.04 19.33
C PRO A 17 -20.86 6.28 19.13
N HIS A 18 -20.65 5.30 19.97
CA HIS A 18 -19.58 4.33 19.89
C HIS A 18 -19.63 3.68 18.51
N SER A 19 -18.55 3.81 17.73
CA SER A 19 -18.44 3.16 16.44
C SER A 19 -17.66 1.83 16.54
N PRO A 20 -18.34 0.74 16.96
CA PRO A 20 -17.88 -0.60 16.65
C PRO A 20 -18.35 -1.06 15.26
N SER A 21 -19.19 -0.25 14.57
CA SER A 21 -19.98 -0.73 13.44
C SER A 21 -19.20 -1.14 12.20
N LEU A 22 -18.02 -0.59 11.94
CA LEU A 22 -17.24 -0.99 10.75
C LEU A 22 -16.48 -2.31 10.94
N LEU A 23 -16.08 -2.65 12.16
CA LEU A 23 -15.47 -3.96 12.47
C LEU A 23 -16.53 -5.05 12.73
N SER A 24 -17.80 -4.71 12.64
CA SER A 24 -18.93 -5.63 12.75
C SER A 24 -19.66 -5.81 11.41
N ASP A 25 -19.19 -5.15 10.34
CA ASP A 25 -19.71 -5.32 8.99
C ASP A 25 -18.97 -6.47 8.31
N ASP A 26 -19.64 -7.62 8.19
CA ASP A 26 -19.07 -8.83 7.61
C ASP A 26 -18.64 -8.65 6.15
N ALA A 27 -19.36 -7.84 5.37
CA ALA A 27 -19.00 -7.55 3.98
C ALA A 27 -17.71 -6.74 3.90
N PHE A 28 -17.59 -5.70 4.73
CA PHE A 28 -16.38 -4.88 4.83
C PHE A 28 -15.19 -5.71 5.30
N LEU A 29 -15.35 -6.54 6.33
CA LEU A 29 -14.28 -7.39 6.85
C LEU A 29 -13.83 -8.45 5.84
N SER A 30 -14.75 -9.04 5.09
CA SER A 30 -14.44 -10.01 4.04
C SER A 30 -13.63 -9.37 2.91
N ASP A 31 -14.02 -8.17 2.47
CA ASP A 31 -13.30 -7.41 1.45
C ASP A 31 -11.91 -6.97 1.93
N LEU A 32 -11.83 -6.43 3.16
CA LEU A 32 -10.58 -6.05 3.79
C LEU A 32 -9.60 -7.24 3.90
N ARG A 33 -10.09 -8.40 4.39
CA ARG A 33 -9.29 -9.62 4.51
C ARG A 33 -8.77 -10.09 3.16
N ARG A 34 -9.60 -10.06 2.11
CA ARG A 34 -9.19 -10.44 0.74
C ARG A 34 -8.06 -9.55 0.23
N GLN A 35 -8.17 -8.23 0.40
CA GLN A 35 -7.15 -7.27 0.01
C GLN A 35 -5.85 -7.45 0.81
N MET A 36 -5.95 -7.65 2.12
CA MET A 36 -4.80 -7.92 2.98
C MET A 36 -4.08 -9.21 2.56
N LEU A 37 -4.83 -10.27 2.27
CA LEU A 37 -4.26 -11.56 1.87
C LEU A 37 -3.53 -11.45 0.53
N ARG A 38 -4.13 -10.78 -0.46
CA ARG A 38 -3.48 -10.52 -1.75
C ARG A 38 -2.17 -9.75 -1.57
N PHE A 39 -2.18 -8.68 -0.77
CA PHE A 39 -0.99 -7.90 -0.46
C PHE A 39 0.10 -8.76 0.23
N ALA A 40 -0.26 -9.51 1.26
CA ALA A 40 0.67 -10.35 2.00
C ALA A 40 1.25 -11.47 1.14
N THR A 41 0.45 -12.14 0.29
CA THR A 41 0.91 -13.19 -0.61
C THR A 41 1.92 -12.67 -1.62
N MET A 42 1.69 -11.51 -2.21
CA MET A 42 2.64 -10.85 -3.11
C MET A 42 3.99 -10.63 -2.43
N GLN A 43 3.99 -10.20 -1.17
CA GLN A 43 5.23 -9.86 -0.45
C GLN A 43 5.97 -11.10 0.08
N LEU A 44 5.25 -12.06 0.63
CA LEU A 44 5.84 -13.22 1.30
C LEU A 44 6.12 -14.38 0.35
N SER A 45 5.47 -14.41 -0.82
CA SER A 45 5.53 -15.52 -1.80
C SER A 45 5.26 -16.89 -1.15
N ASP A 46 4.40 -16.89 -0.11
CA ASP A 46 4.03 -18.06 0.67
C ASP A 46 2.64 -17.84 1.25
N ALA A 47 1.68 -18.67 0.84
CA ALA A 47 0.28 -18.53 1.21
C ALA A 47 0.04 -18.73 2.72
N HIS A 48 0.75 -19.67 3.36
CA HIS A 48 0.59 -19.91 4.80
C HIS A 48 1.13 -18.76 5.62
N LEU A 49 2.32 -18.25 5.30
CA LEU A 49 2.89 -17.07 5.96
C LEU A 49 2.03 -15.83 5.74
N ALA A 50 1.40 -15.71 4.56
CA ALA A 50 0.49 -14.60 4.27
C ALA A 50 -0.79 -14.68 5.12
N GLU A 51 -1.39 -15.87 5.25
CA GLU A 51 -2.54 -16.07 6.12
C GLU A 51 -2.23 -15.78 7.59
N ASP A 52 -1.11 -16.28 8.09
CA ASP A 52 -0.66 -16.04 9.46
C ASP A 52 -0.46 -14.53 9.72
N ALA A 53 0.22 -13.83 8.81
CA ALA A 53 0.44 -12.38 8.93
C ALA A 53 -0.89 -11.60 8.94
N VAL A 54 -1.85 -11.99 8.10
CA VAL A 54 -3.19 -11.36 8.04
C VAL A 54 -3.98 -11.64 9.32
N GLN A 55 -3.98 -12.89 9.83
CA GLN A 55 -4.65 -13.24 11.06
C GLN A 55 -4.06 -12.47 12.25
N GLU A 56 -2.73 -12.42 12.39
CA GLU A 56 -2.08 -11.66 13.44
C GLU A 56 -2.38 -10.15 13.35
N ALA A 57 -2.44 -9.60 12.14
CA ALA A 57 -2.78 -8.20 11.94
C ALA A 57 -4.22 -7.88 12.35
N LEU A 58 -5.19 -8.73 11.98
CA LEU A 58 -6.58 -8.57 12.35
C LEU A 58 -6.79 -8.73 13.87
N ILE A 59 -6.15 -9.73 14.50
CA ILE A 59 -6.17 -9.88 15.96
C ILE A 59 -5.56 -8.65 16.63
N GLY A 60 -4.45 -8.14 16.11
CA GLY A 60 -3.81 -6.91 16.59
C GLY A 60 -4.73 -5.69 16.48
N ALA A 61 -5.43 -5.55 15.36
CA ALA A 61 -6.40 -4.49 15.15
C ALA A 61 -7.58 -4.59 16.14
N LEU A 62 -8.15 -5.77 16.33
CA LEU A 62 -9.24 -5.98 17.27
C LEU A 62 -8.83 -5.66 18.72
N LYS A 63 -7.65 -6.12 19.16
CA LYS A 63 -7.13 -5.83 20.51
C LYS A 63 -6.89 -4.35 20.74
N ASN A 64 -6.51 -3.60 19.71
CA ASN A 64 -6.18 -2.18 19.79
C ASN A 64 -7.29 -1.27 19.25
N ALA A 65 -8.49 -1.80 18.97
CA ALA A 65 -9.61 -1.03 18.41
C ALA A 65 -9.98 0.20 19.26
N GLY A 66 -9.85 0.11 20.58
CA GLY A 66 -10.10 1.20 21.52
C GLY A 66 -9.08 2.36 21.42
N SER A 67 -7.87 2.11 20.90
CA SER A 67 -6.83 3.11 20.69
C SER A 67 -6.88 3.75 19.28
N PHE A 68 -7.79 3.29 18.43
CA PHE A 68 -7.98 3.85 17.10
C PHE A 68 -8.53 5.28 17.17
N GLY A 69 -7.63 6.25 17.04
CA GLY A 69 -7.93 7.68 17.22
C GLY A 69 -8.62 8.35 16.02
N ARG A 70 -9.18 7.59 15.06
CA ARG A 70 -9.85 8.09 13.84
C ARG A 70 -9.06 9.13 13.02
N ARG A 71 -7.75 9.23 13.19
CA ARG A 71 -6.88 10.13 12.42
C ARG A 71 -6.65 9.66 10.98
N SER A 72 -6.91 8.38 10.71
CA SER A 72 -6.81 7.74 9.39
C SER A 72 -8.03 6.86 9.13
N ALA A 73 -8.27 6.48 7.87
CA ALA A 73 -9.28 5.48 7.57
C ALA A 73 -8.92 4.14 8.26
N LEU A 74 -9.94 3.42 8.74
CA LEU A 74 -9.76 2.12 9.42
C LEU A 74 -8.91 1.16 8.56
N LYS A 75 -9.15 1.10 7.25
CA LYS A 75 -8.37 0.30 6.29
C LYS A 75 -6.89 0.65 6.37
N THR A 76 -6.54 1.94 6.30
CA THR A 76 -5.14 2.41 6.36
C THR A 76 -4.45 1.98 7.67
N TRP A 77 -5.16 2.09 8.79
CA TRP A 77 -4.62 1.68 10.07
C TRP A 77 -4.38 0.17 10.18
N VAL A 78 -5.31 -0.66 9.70
CA VAL A 78 -5.15 -2.12 9.68
C VAL A 78 -4.02 -2.54 8.75
N PHE A 79 -3.89 -1.90 7.57
CA PHE A 79 -2.77 -2.16 6.66
C PHE A 79 -1.41 -1.74 7.25
N ALA A 80 -1.34 -0.69 8.08
CA ALA A 80 -0.11 -0.34 8.81
C ALA A 80 0.30 -1.44 9.80
N ILE A 81 -0.65 -2.10 10.46
CA ILE A 81 -0.36 -3.26 11.31
C ILE A 81 0.13 -4.44 10.47
N LEU A 82 -0.54 -4.73 9.34
CA LEU A 82 -0.16 -5.81 8.43
C LEU A 82 1.26 -5.63 7.88
N LYS A 83 1.60 -4.42 7.43
CA LYS A 83 2.94 -4.12 6.92
C LYS A 83 4.04 -4.43 7.94
N ASN A 84 3.82 -4.10 9.21
CA ASN A 84 4.77 -4.43 10.28
C ASN A 84 4.90 -5.96 10.46
N LYS A 85 3.79 -6.70 10.40
CA LYS A 85 3.81 -8.16 10.47
C LYS A 85 4.55 -8.81 9.30
N ILE A 86 4.35 -8.29 8.10
CA ILE A 86 5.08 -8.74 6.90
C ILE A 86 6.58 -8.45 7.05
N ALA A 87 6.96 -7.23 7.44
CA ALA A 87 8.36 -6.88 7.66
C ALA A 87 9.04 -7.80 8.69
N ASP A 88 8.38 -8.05 9.82
CA ASP A 88 8.89 -8.96 10.86
C ASP A 88 9.04 -10.40 10.34
N THR A 89 8.11 -10.86 9.50
CA THR A 89 8.15 -12.21 8.90
C THR A 89 9.30 -12.31 7.90
N LEU A 90 9.51 -11.29 7.05
CA LEU A 90 10.63 -11.23 6.11
C LEU A 90 11.98 -11.22 6.85
N ARG A 91 12.13 -10.39 7.89
CA ARG A 91 13.34 -10.35 8.72
C ARG A 91 13.62 -11.69 9.41
N ARG A 92 12.59 -12.39 9.88
CA ARG A 92 12.74 -13.75 10.44
C ARG A 92 13.19 -14.75 9.40
N LYS A 93 12.59 -14.72 8.18
CA LYS A 93 12.93 -15.60 7.07
C LYS A 93 14.38 -15.40 6.62
N GLN A 94 14.87 -14.15 6.55
CA GLN A 94 16.27 -13.84 6.22
C GLN A 94 17.27 -14.49 7.19
N ARG A 95 16.94 -14.58 8.48
CA ARG A 95 17.79 -15.20 9.48
C ARG A 95 17.84 -16.73 9.38
N LEU A 96 16.88 -17.35 8.69
CA LEU A 96 16.73 -18.79 8.59
C LEU A 96 17.21 -19.37 7.24
N VAL A 97 17.36 -18.51 6.22
CA VAL A 97 17.75 -18.94 4.86
C VAL A 97 19.19 -18.57 4.60
N ASP A 98 20.05 -19.57 4.65
CA ASP A 98 21.35 -19.56 4.00
C ASP A 98 21.13 -19.54 2.47
N ALA A 99 21.96 -18.79 1.77
CA ALA A 99 21.76 -18.26 0.42
C ALA A 99 21.77 -19.34 -0.70
N SER A 100 20.68 -20.06 -0.92
CA SER A 100 20.64 -21.03 -2.00
C SER A 100 19.30 -21.18 -2.73
N SER A 101 18.76 -20.14 -3.32
CA SER A 101 17.93 -20.30 -4.53
C SER A 101 17.65 -18.94 -5.19
N LEU A 102 18.54 -18.53 -6.05
CA LEU A 102 18.29 -17.46 -7.02
C LEU A 102 17.58 -18.07 -8.22
N LEU A 103 16.27 -18.02 -8.24
CA LEU A 103 15.52 -18.17 -9.49
C LEU A 103 15.60 -16.83 -10.22
N ARG A 104 16.42 -16.79 -11.26
CA ARG A 104 16.36 -15.77 -12.29
C ARG A 104 15.14 -16.08 -13.15
N GLU A 105 14.07 -15.33 -12.99
CA GLU A 105 13.11 -15.16 -14.06
C GLU A 105 13.74 -14.16 -15.03
N ASP A 106 13.94 -14.57 -16.29
CA ASP A 106 14.36 -13.69 -17.38
C ASP A 106 13.18 -12.77 -17.68
N GLU A 107 13.17 -11.59 -17.04
CA GLU A 107 12.24 -10.52 -17.39
C GLU A 107 12.64 -9.99 -18.75
N GLU A 108 11.70 -9.89 -19.70
CA GLU A 108 11.93 -9.21 -20.98
C GLU A 108 12.46 -7.80 -20.66
N GLU A 109 13.65 -7.50 -21.19
CA GLU A 109 14.31 -6.21 -21.00
C GLU A 109 13.65 -5.17 -21.89
N GLU A 110 12.63 -4.47 -21.38
CA GLU A 110 12.19 -3.23 -22.00
C GLU A 110 13.26 -2.16 -21.81
N ASP A 111 13.71 -1.60 -22.92
CA ASP A 111 14.71 -0.54 -22.94
C ASP A 111 14.05 0.83 -22.79
N PHE A 112 14.00 1.35 -21.58
CA PHE A 112 13.52 2.70 -21.28
C PHE A 112 14.58 3.79 -21.57
N SER A 113 15.76 3.45 -22.08
CA SER A 113 16.81 4.44 -22.35
C SER A 113 16.40 5.44 -23.43
N ALA A 114 15.52 5.04 -24.34
CA ALA A 114 14.97 5.90 -25.39
C ALA A 114 14.14 7.09 -24.88
N LEU A 115 13.67 7.05 -23.64
CA LEU A 115 12.90 8.14 -23.01
C LEU A 115 13.80 9.30 -22.54
N PHE A 116 15.13 9.10 -22.55
CA PHE A 116 16.07 10.05 -21.96
C PHE A 116 17.16 10.45 -22.96
N ASP A 117 17.57 11.71 -22.91
CA ASP A 117 18.72 12.20 -23.64
C ASP A 117 20.06 11.69 -23.07
N ALA A 118 21.17 11.95 -23.74
CA ALA A 118 22.50 11.55 -23.30
C ALA A 118 22.93 12.12 -21.94
N LYS A 119 22.20 13.10 -21.40
CA LYS A 119 22.43 13.70 -20.08
C LYS A 119 21.48 13.16 -19.01
N GLY A 120 20.59 12.23 -19.38
CA GLY A 120 19.60 11.64 -18.48
C GLY A 120 18.37 12.53 -18.24
N HIS A 121 18.11 13.54 -19.07
CA HIS A 121 16.88 14.31 -19.03
C HIS A 121 15.84 13.66 -19.96
N TRP A 122 14.57 13.77 -19.59
CA TRP A 122 13.46 13.35 -20.43
C TRP A 122 13.49 14.05 -21.80
N HIS A 123 13.26 13.32 -22.89
CA HIS A 123 12.90 13.93 -24.16
C HIS A 123 11.62 14.74 -24.00
N MET A 124 11.46 15.81 -24.79
CA MET A 124 10.34 16.75 -24.61
C MET A 124 8.97 16.08 -24.74
N ASP A 125 8.86 15.11 -25.65
CA ASP A 125 7.62 14.39 -25.94
C ASP A 125 7.31 13.30 -24.91
N ASP A 126 8.32 12.83 -24.16
CA ASP A 126 8.20 11.76 -23.16
C ASP A 126 8.15 12.28 -21.71
N ARG A 127 8.10 13.60 -21.53
CA ARG A 127 8.01 14.18 -20.18
C ARG A 127 6.72 13.77 -19.49
N PRO A 128 6.80 13.45 -18.19
CA PRO A 128 5.60 13.19 -17.39
C PRO A 128 4.61 14.35 -17.53
N ALA A 129 3.34 14.02 -17.72
CA ALA A 129 2.25 15.00 -17.67
C ALA A 129 2.22 15.70 -16.31
N THR A 130 1.72 16.94 -16.29
CA THR A 130 1.50 17.63 -15.02
C THR A 130 0.28 17.02 -14.34
N TRP A 131 0.50 16.16 -13.38
CA TRP A 131 -0.57 15.62 -12.54
C TRP A 131 -1.06 16.72 -11.60
N GLY A 132 -2.34 16.99 -11.56
CA GLY A 132 -2.96 18.04 -10.75
C GLY A 132 -2.49 18.07 -9.27
N SER A 133 -3.38 18.20 -8.31
CA SER A 133 -3.00 18.12 -6.89
C SER A 133 -2.87 16.66 -6.44
N PRO A 134 -1.66 16.15 -6.16
CA PRO A 134 -1.46 14.77 -5.71
C PRO A 134 -2.27 14.43 -4.46
N GLU A 135 -2.42 15.41 -3.54
CA GLU A 135 -3.17 15.21 -2.30
C GLU A 135 -4.66 15.00 -2.54
N LEU A 136 -5.24 15.63 -3.55
CA LEU A 136 -6.64 15.44 -3.93
C LEU A 136 -6.82 14.08 -4.60
N THR A 137 -5.95 13.75 -5.54
CA THR A 137 -5.96 12.46 -6.25
C THR A 137 -5.87 11.28 -5.28
N LEU A 138 -4.99 11.34 -4.28
CA LEU A 138 -4.83 10.28 -3.28
C LEU A 138 -6.07 10.09 -2.37
N ARG A 139 -6.98 11.06 -2.30
CA ARG A 139 -8.24 10.94 -1.56
C ARG A 139 -9.33 10.24 -2.35
N GLU A 140 -9.19 10.11 -3.65
CA GLU A 140 -10.18 9.51 -4.51
C GLU A 140 -10.09 7.99 -4.47
N GLY A 141 -11.18 7.33 -4.06
CA GLY A 141 -11.22 5.86 -3.97
C GLY A 141 -11.07 5.17 -5.33
N GLN A 142 -11.37 5.86 -6.43
CA GLN A 142 -11.21 5.34 -7.79
C GLN A 142 -9.74 5.31 -8.21
N PHE A 143 -8.93 6.31 -7.84
CA PHE A 143 -7.50 6.31 -8.08
C PHE A 143 -6.84 5.02 -7.58
N TRP A 144 -7.16 4.61 -6.37
CA TRP A 144 -6.56 3.41 -5.78
C TRP A 144 -6.93 2.13 -6.52
N LYS A 145 -8.12 2.06 -7.13
CA LYS A 145 -8.51 0.92 -7.98
C LYS A 145 -7.68 0.87 -9.26
N VAL A 146 -7.47 2.04 -9.89
CA VAL A 146 -6.61 2.14 -11.09
C VAL A 146 -5.16 1.84 -10.73
N PHE A 147 -4.67 2.38 -9.63
CA PHE A 147 -3.32 2.11 -9.14
C PHE A 147 -3.10 0.60 -8.85
N GLU A 148 -4.05 -0.06 -8.19
CA GLU A 148 -3.99 -1.51 -7.95
C GLU A 148 -3.95 -2.29 -9.27
N ALA A 149 -4.76 -1.90 -10.27
CA ALA A 149 -4.75 -2.53 -11.58
C ALA A 149 -3.43 -2.30 -12.33
N CYS A 150 -2.83 -1.11 -12.24
CA CYS A 150 -1.53 -0.82 -12.81
C CYS A 150 -0.41 -1.60 -12.12
N LEU A 151 -0.49 -1.75 -10.80
CA LEU A 151 0.46 -2.55 -10.02
C LEU A 151 0.42 -4.03 -10.40
N ASP A 152 -0.78 -4.57 -10.68
CA ASP A 152 -0.97 -5.96 -11.11
C ASP A 152 -0.42 -6.24 -12.51
N ASN A 153 -0.33 -5.21 -13.35
CA ASN A 153 0.24 -5.31 -14.68
C ASN A 153 1.79 -5.25 -14.69
N LEU A 154 2.41 -4.94 -13.54
CA LEU A 154 3.87 -5.00 -13.44
C LEU A 154 4.36 -6.46 -13.43
N PRO A 155 5.58 -6.72 -13.96
CA PRO A 155 6.29 -7.96 -13.67
C PRO A 155 6.35 -8.21 -12.16
N GLY A 156 6.10 -9.45 -11.74
CA GLY A 156 5.90 -9.80 -10.32
C GLY A 156 7.04 -9.36 -9.41
N ASN A 157 8.29 -9.51 -9.87
CA ASN A 157 9.46 -9.07 -9.11
C ASN A 157 9.54 -7.54 -8.97
N GLN A 158 9.17 -6.78 -10.01
CA GLN A 158 9.15 -5.33 -9.98
C GLN A 158 8.04 -4.81 -9.06
N ALA A 159 6.83 -5.37 -9.15
CA ALA A 159 5.73 -5.06 -8.24
C ALA A 159 6.14 -5.33 -6.79
N ARG A 160 6.77 -6.47 -6.53
CA ARG A 160 7.21 -6.88 -5.20
C ARG A 160 8.22 -5.92 -4.60
N VAL A 161 9.32 -5.60 -5.29
CA VAL A 161 10.35 -4.69 -4.77
C VAL A 161 9.82 -3.27 -4.61
N PHE A 162 8.94 -2.82 -5.53
CA PHE A 162 8.28 -1.53 -5.41
C PHE A 162 7.43 -1.45 -4.14
N MET A 163 6.60 -2.46 -3.88
CA MET A 163 5.78 -2.51 -2.68
C MET A 163 6.63 -2.62 -1.39
N MET A 164 7.73 -3.38 -1.42
CA MET A 164 8.66 -3.45 -0.29
C MET A 164 9.27 -2.08 0.04
N ARG A 165 9.60 -1.31 -0.98
CA ARG A 165 10.21 0.02 -0.81
C ARG A 165 9.19 1.07 -0.38
N GLU A 166 8.09 1.21 -1.12
CA GLU A 166 7.18 2.36 -0.98
C GLU A 166 6.09 2.14 0.08
N PHE A 167 5.69 0.87 0.32
CA PHE A 167 4.59 0.56 1.24
C PHE A 167 5.05 -0.13 2.53
N ILE A 168 5.99 -1.08 2.44
CA ILE A 168 6.51 -1.76 3.63
C ILE A 168 7.66 -0.95 4.25
N GLU A 169 8.26 -0.05 3.48
CA GLU A 169 9.35 0.85 3.92
C GLU A 169 10.61 0.07 4.36
N LEU A 170 10.91 -1.06 3.70
CA LEU A 170 12.15 -1.77 3.92
C LEU A 170 13.33 -0.98 3.35
N ASP A 171 14.49 -1.08 4.00
CA ASP A 171 15.69 -0.48 3.48
C ASP A 171 16.30 -1.30 2.31
N THR A 172 17.28 -0.69 1.60
CA THR A 172 17.92 -1.31 0.44
C THR A 172 18.53 -2.66 0.79
N SER A 173 19.17 -2.79 1.94
CA SER A 173 19.84 -4.01 2.37
C SER A 173 18.85 -5.12 2.69
N GLU A 174 17.74 -4.78 3.35
CA GLU A 174 16.64 -5.70 3.67
C GLU A 174 15.98 -6.25 2.40
N ILE A 175 15.71 -5.36 1.41
CA ILE A 175 15.11 -5.78 0.13
C ILE A 175 16.07 -6.68 -0.64
N CYS A 176 17.34 -6.27 -0.80
CA CYS A 176 18.35 -7.06 -1.49
C CYS A 176 18.51 -8.46 -0.88
N ALA A 177 18.57 -8.56 0.44
CA ALA A 177 18.67 -9.83 1.14
C ALA A 177 17.40 -10.68 1.00
N THR A 178 16.21 -10.04 0.94
CA THR A 178 14.92 -10.74 0.80
C THR A 178 14.72 -11.31 -0.60
N VAL A 179 15.08 -10.54 -1.63
CA VAL A 179 14.85 -10.88 -3.04
C VAL A 179 16.06 -11.59 -3.67
N GLY A 180 17.23 -11.48 -3.04
CA GLY A 180 18.46 -12.10 -3.53
C GLY A 180 19.12 -11.34 -4.70
N VAL A 181 18.98 -10.01 -4.74
CA VAL A 181 19.52 -9.18 -5.82
C VAL A 181 20.58 -8.21 -5.31
N THR A 182 21.41 -7.69 -6.23
CA THR A 182 22.36 -6.61 -5.93
C THR A 182 21.67 -5.28 -5.80
N VAL A 183 22.31 -4.30 -5.13
CA VAL A 183 21.80 -2.92 -5.02
C VAL A 183 21.59 -2.30 -6.40
N THR A 184 22.49 -2.54 -7.33
CA THR A 184 22.38 -2.02 -8.71
C THR A 184 21.14 -2.58 -9.40
N ASN A 185 20.92 -3.90 -9.34
CA ASN A 185 19.75 -4.54 -9.94
C ASN A 185 18.45 -4.06 -9.26
N LEU A 186 18.42 -3.95 -7.93
CA LEU A 186 17.27 -3.39 -7.21
C LEU A 186 16.92 -1.98 -7.71
N ASN A 187 17.91 -1.11 -7.89
CA ASN A 187 17.67 0.25 -8.40
C ASN A 187 17.11 0.24 -9.82
N VAL A 188 17.60 -0.65 -10.69
CA VAL A 188 17.05 -0.83 -12.04
C VAL A 188 15.60 -1.31 -11.99
N MET A 189 15.30 -2.33 -11.17
CA MET A 189 13.93 -2.85 -11.00
C MET A 189 12.97 -1.75 -10.49
N LEU A 190 13.39 -0.98 -9.48
CA LEU A 190 12.58 0.12 -8.95
C LEU A 190 12.37 1.24 -9.98
N HIS A 191 13.40 1.55 -10.78
CA HIS A 191 13.30 2.52 -11.85
C HIS A 191 12.28 2.08 -12.90
N ARG A 192 12.40 0.86 -13.41
CA ARG A 192 11.47 0.27 -14.39
C ARG A 192 10.03 0.19 -13.83
N ALA A 193 9.87 -0.23 -12.58
CA ALA A 193 8.56 -0.27 -11.93
C ALA A 193 7.88 1.12 -11.91
N ARG A 194 8.63 2.18 -11.57
CA ARG A 194 8.11 3.55 -11.54
C ARG A 194 7.72 4.06 -12.92
N LEU A 195 8.52 3.75 -13.96
CA LEU A 195 8.22 4.16 -15.33
C LEU A 195 6.94 3.49 -15.85
N ARG A 196 6.81 2.17 -15.69
CA ARG A 196 5.61 1.42 -16.09
C ARG A 196 4.36 1.87 -15.32
N LEU A 197 4.49 2.12 -14.02
CA LEU A 197 3.39 2.65 -13.23
C LEU A 197 2.97 4.05 -13.68
N ARG A 198 3.94 4.91 -13.99
CA ARG A 198 3.68 6.24 -14.54
C ARG A 198 2.86 6.14 -15.82
N GLU A 199 3.35 5.39 -16.80
CA GLU A 199 2.71 5.20 -18.08
C GLU A 199 1.28 4.66 -17.93
N CYS A 200 1.09 3.59 -17.16
CA CYS A 200 -0.22 3.02 -16.91
C CYS A 200 -1.18 4.00 -16.21
N LEU A 201 -0.69 4.82 -15.28
CA LEU A 201 -1.50 5.83 -14.59
C LEU A 201 -1.82 7.02 -15.49
N GLU A 202 -0.88 7.47 -16.32
CA GLU A 202 -1.13 8.51 -17.32
C GLU A 202 -2.24 8.08 -18.28
N ASP A 203 -2.17 6.88 -18.82
CA ASP A 203 -3.16 6.36 -19.76
C ASP A 203 -4.54 6.16 -19.12
N ARG A 204 -4.60 5.58 -17.92
CA ARG A 204 -5.87 5.11 -17.33
C ARG A 204 -6.50 6.09 -16.35
N TRP A 205 -5.78 7.03 -15.84
CA TRP A 205 -6.30 7.97 -14.85
C TRP A 205 -6.29 9.41 -15.33
N PHE A 206 -5.19 9.86 -15.93
CA PHE A 206 -5.01 11.26 -16.27
C PHE A 206 -5.51 11.61 -17.67
N LEU A 207 -5.41 10.71 -18.66
CA LEU A 207 -5.90 10.97 -20.02
C LEU A 207 -7.39 10.66 -20.16
N GLU A 208 -7.91 9.57 -19.55
CA GLU A 208 -9.34 9.26 -19.59
C GLU A 208 -10.19 10.24 -18.77
N GLY A 209 -9.61 10.96 -17.80
CA GLY A 209 -10.29 11.96 -16.98
C GLY A 209 -10.59 13.28 -17.72
N GLU A 210 -9.91 13.59 -18.82
CA GLU A 210 -10.13 14.80 -19.63
C GLU A 210 -11.30 14.66 -20.62
N GLU A 211 -11.76 13.44 -20.94
CA GLU A 211 -12.90 13.20 -21.84
C GLU A 211 -14.27 13.22 -21.14
N SER A 212 -14.32 13.43 -19.83
CA SER A 212 -15.57 13.40 -19.04
C SER A 212 -16.01 14.78 -18.53
N CYS A 213 -15.73 15.87 -19.24
CA CYS A 213 -16.29 17.19 -19.00
C CYS A 213 -17.21 17.65 -20.11
#